data_5e5d4c8af66094702f1939006757a691
#
_entry.id   5e5d4c8af66094702f1939006757a691
#
_cell.length_a   1.000
_cell.length_b   1.000
_cell.length_c   1.000
_cell.angle_alpha   90.00
_cell.angle_beta   90.00
_cell.angle_gamma   90.00
#
_symmetry.space_group_name_H-M   'P 1'
#
loop_
_entity.id
_entity.type
_entity.pdbx_description
1 polymer ?
#
loop_
_entity_poly.entity_id
_entity_poly.type
_entity_poly.pdbx_seq_one_letter_code
_entity_poly.pdbx_strand_id
1 'polypeptide(L)'
;MLYVSVNRIRKIRILCNLSYEQQLLTSLNKYLVNIIIENKQDIGDPEGETIYKDLMVNGGYSSVQSVRCGKCLKIIIKAKSKENARKDIVKMCDELRIYNPVVSTFTISGISIVK
;
A
#
# COMPACT_ATOMS: atom_id res chain seq x y z
N MET A 1 13.92 -24.32 18.37
CA MET A 1 14.45 -23.98 17.85
C MET A 1 14.24 -23.38 17.58
N LEU A 2 13.98 -23.87 18.27
CA LEU A 2 14.36 -23.49 17.75
C LEU A 2 14.11 -22.90 17.58
N TYR A 3 14.02 -23.26 17.56
CA TYR A 3 14.42 -22.78 17.28
C TYR A 3 14.21 -22.26 17.03
N VAL A 4 13.89 -22.01 16.50
CA VAL A 4 14.32 -21.62 16.14
C VAL A 4 13.93 -21.20 16.04
N SER A 5 13.78 -21.40 16.15
CA SER A 5 14.05 -21.05 15.92
C SER A 5 13.60 -20.77 15.89
N VAL A 6 13.46 -21.29 16.00
CA VAL A 6 13.68 -21.20 15.93
C VAL A 6 13.77 -20.96 15.72
N ASN A 7 13.90 -20.98 15.35
CA ASN A 7 14.57 -20.92 15.15
C ASN A 7 14.55 -21.17 15.19
N ARG A 8 14.51 -21.49 15.06
CA ARG A 8 14.97 -22.03 14.95
C ARG A 8 14.35 -22.53 15.06
N ILE A 9 14.09 -22.87 15.22
CA ILE A 9 14.02 -23.45 15.20
C ILE A 9 13.83 -23.61 15.17
N ARG A 10 14.09 -23.88 15.24
CA ARG A 10 14.45 -24.22 15.15
C ARG A 10 14.65 -24.62 14.59
N LYS A 11 15.05 -24.97 14.15
CA LYS A 11 15.48 -25.64 13.47
C LYS A 11 15.15 -26.53 13.28
N ILE A 12 15.03 -27.05 13.24
CA ILE A 12 14.84 -27.95 12.83
C ILE A 12 14.15 -28.40 13.15
N ARG A 13 13.96 -28.66 13.56
CA ARG A 13 13.59 -29.03 13.73
C ARG A 13 13.53 -29.19 13.31
N ILE A 14 13.89 -29.59 13.41
CA ILE A 14 14.09 -29.59 12.74
C ILE A 14 13.89 -29.64 11.90
N LEU A 15 13.75 -30.37 12.13
CA LEU A 15 13.76 -30.32 10.70
C LEU A 15 12.39 -30.23 10.09
N CYS A 16 11.50 -31.09 10.47
CA CYS A 16 10.14 -31.04 9.99
C CYS A 16 9.44 -29.75 10.37
N ASN A 17 9.68 -29.30 11.58
CA ASN A 17 9.04 -28.08 12.04
C ASN A 17 9.58 -26.88 11.32
N LEU A 18 10.87 -26.86 11.07
CA LEU A 18 11.48 -25.80 10.31
C LEU A 18 10.90 -25.74 8.91
N SER A 19 10.72 -26.89 8.31
CA SER A 19 10.21 -26.93 6.95
C SER A 19 8.74 -26.50 6.87
N TYR A 20 7.98 -26.70 7.94
CA TYR A 20 6.60 -26.25 7.92
C TYR A 20 6.52 -24.72 7.80
N GLU A 21 7.29 -24.02 8.62
CA GLU A 21 7.30 -22.55 8.53
C GLU A 21 7.86 -22.08 7.21
N GLN A 22 8.88 -22.73 6.71
CA GLN A 22 9.42 -22.37 5.42
C GLN A 22 8.44 -22.65 4.29
N GLN A 23 7.67 -23.70 4.39
CA GLN A 23 6.65 -23.99 3.40
C GLN A 23 5.57 -22.91 3.39
N LEU A 24 5.19 -22.40 4.56
CA LEU A 24 4.25 -21.31 4.63
C LEU A 24 4.80 -20.07 3.94
N LEU A 25 6.07 -19.75 4.20
CA LEU A 25 6.69 -18.58 3.60
C LEU A 25 6.83 -18.73 2.09
N THR A 26 7.19 -19.93 1.61
CA THR A 26 7.35 -20.13 0.18
C THR A 26 6.03 -20.20 -0.55
N SER A 27 4.92 -20.48 0.16
CA SER A 27 3.61 -20.50 -0.49
C SER A 27 3.03 -19.11 -0.65
N LEU A 28 3.65 -18.07 -0.03
CA LEU A 28 3.18 -16.72 -0.15
C LEU A 28 3.74 -16.05 -1.40
N ASN A 29 2.89 -15.30 -2.04
CA ASN A 29 3.30 -14.49 -3.17
C ASN A 29 3.53 -13.06 -2.74
N LYS A 30 4.31 -12.33 -3.52
CA LYS A 30 4.51 -10.90 -3.29
C LYS A 30 3.58 -10.13 -4.20
N TYR A 31 2.90 -9.16 -3.62
CA TYR A 31 1.99 -8.31 -4.36
C TYR A 31 2.41 -6.86 -4.23
N LEU A 32 2.37 -6.15 -5.34
CA LEU A 32 2.57 -4.71 -5.35
C LEU A 32 1.20 -4.06 -5.28
N VAL A 33 0.97 -3.30 -4.22
CA VAL A 33 -0.29 -2.62 -4.00
C VAL A 33 -0.05 -1.12 -4.11
N ASN A 34 -0.76 -0.48 -5.02
CA ASN A 34 -0.69 0.97 -5.20
C ASN A 34 -1.85 1.60 -4.48
N ILE A 35 -1.55 2.53 -3.59
CA ILE A 35 -2.55 3.24 -2.82
C ILE A 35 -2.44 4.73 -3.14
N ILE A 36 -3.59 5.36 -3.35
CA ILE A 36 -3.65 6.80 -3.55
C ILE A 36 -4.38 7.41 -2.37
N ILE A 37 -3.74 8.38 -1.74
CA ILE A 37 -4.29 9.12 -0.60
C ILE A 37 -4.47 10.56 -1.04
N GLU A 38 -5.69 11.07 -0.94
CA GLU A 38 -5.98 12.43 -1.34
C GLU A 38 -6.99 13.04 -0.39
N ASN A 39 -7.05 14.37 -0.38
CA ASN A 39 -8.00 15.08 0.45
C ASN A 39 -9.42 14.83 -0.05
N LYS A 40 -10.36 14.84 0.90
CA LYS A 40 -11.76 14.71 0.54
C LYS A 40 -12.18 15.88 -0.33
N GLN A 41 -13.26 15.66 -1.11
CA GLN A 41 -13.71 16.64 -2.08
C GLN A 41 -13.99 18.00 -1.48
N ASP A 42 -14.50 18.04 -0.27
CA ASP A 42 -14.85 19.28 0.41
C ASP A 42 -13.67 19.90 1.16
N ILE A 43 -12.52 19.26 1.14
CA ILE A 43 -11.31 19.78 1.75
C ILE A 43 -10.44 20.41 0.66
N GLY A 44 -9.92 21.60 0.93
CA GLY A 44 -9.10 22.29 -0.03
C GLY A 44 -7.79 21.58 -0.33
N ASP A 45 -7.25 21.86 -1.48
CA ASP A 45 -6.00 21.28 -1.96
C ASP A 45 -5.11 22.39 -2.50
N PRO A 46 -4.42 23.13 -1.61
CA PRO A 46 -3.65 24.30 -2.08
C PRO A 46 -2.58 23.95 -3.09
N GLU A 47 -1.93 22.79 -2.97
CA GLU A 47 -0.89 22.41 -3.92
C GLU A 47 -1.46 22.20 -5.32
N GLY A 48 -2.57 21.46 -5.40
CA GLY A 48 -3.22 21.24 -6.69
C GLY A 48 -3.75 22.53 -7.30
N GLU A 49 -4.26 23.43 -6.48
CA GLU A 49 -4.75 24.71 -6.95
C GLU A 49 -3.62 25.57 -7.52
N THR A 50 -2.47 25.56 -6.86
CA THR A 50 -1.31 26.30 -7.34
C THR A 50 -0.84 25.76 -8.69
N ILE A 51 -0.75 24.43 -8.80
CA ILE A 51 -0.36 23.84 -10.08
C ILE A 51 -1.36 24.20 -11.17
N TYR A 52 -2.63 24.17 -10.83
CA TYR A 52 -3.66 24.49 -11.79
C TYR A 52 -3.58 25.95 -12.26
N LYS A 53 -3.59 26.89 -11.32
CA LYS A 53 -3.68 28.31 -11.66
C LYS A 53 -2.35 28.87 -12.16
N ASP A 54 -1.28 28.59 -11.41
CA ASP A 54 -0.02 29.29 -11.66
C ASP A 54 0.81 28.62 -12.74
N LEU A 55 0.64 27.32 -12.96
CA LEU A 55 1.45 26.63 -13.94
C LEU A 55 0.66 26.30 -15.20
N MET A 56 -0.49 25.64 -15.06
CA MET A 56 -1.21 25.17 -16.23
C MET A 56 -1.98 26.27 -16.93
N VAL A 57 -2.80 27.01 -16.21
CA VAL A 57 -3.59 28.06 -16.83
C VAL A 57 -2.69 29.18 -17.32
N ASN A 58 -1.76 29.63 -16.50
CA ASN A 58 -0.80 30.65 -16.90
C ASN A 58 0.08 30.19 -18.04
N GLY A 59 0.31 28.90 -18.17
CA GLY A 59 1.11 28.34 -19.26
C GLY A 59 0.34 28.21 -20.57
N GLY A 60 -0.92 28.61 -20.60
CA GLY A 60 -1.69 28.57 -21.82
C GLY A 60 -2.59 27.37 -22.00
N TYR A 61 -2.73 26.53 -20.98
CA TYR A 61 -3.53 25.30 -21.07
C TYR A 61 -4.89 25.51 -20.42
N SER A 62 -5.68 26.36 -21.02
CA SER A 62 -6.98 26.72 -20.46
C SER A 62 -8.02 25.60 -20.56
N SER A 63 -7.71 24.51 -21.26
CA SER A 63 -8.62 23.38 -21.33
C SER A 63 -8.62 22.54 -20.06
N VAL A 64 -7.64 22.74 -19.18
CA VAL A 64 -7.60 22.03 -17.90
C VAL A 64 -8.64 22.65 -16.96
N GLN A 65 -9.49 21.80 -16.38
CA GLN A 65 -10.58 22.28 -15.53
C GLN A 65 -10.24 22.21 -14.05
N SER A 66 -9.45 21.22 -13.64
CA SER A 66 -9.08 21.11 -12.24
C SER A 66 -7.87 20.21 -12.08
N VAL A 67 -7.18 20.41 -10.97
CA VAL A 67 -6.03 19.56 -10.61
C VAL A 67 -6.11 19.29 -9.12
N ARG A 68 -5.90 18.04 -8.75
CA ARG A 68 -5.83 17.65 -7.35
C ARG A 68 -4.58 16.84 -7.13
N CYS A 69 -3.90 17.12 -6.01
CA CYS A 69 -2.70 16.40 -5.63
C CYS A 69 -3.02 15.32 -4.63
N GLY A 70 -2.22 14.27 -4.67
CA GLY A 70 -2.35 13.18 -3.72
C GLY A 70 -1.04 12.46 -3.55
N LYS A 71 -1.00 11.57 -2.56
CA LYS A 71 0.17 10.73 -2.33
C LYS A 71 -0.08 9.36 -2.94
N CYS A 72 0.97 8.78 -3.50
CA CYS A 72 0.91 7.42 -4.00
C CYS A 72 1.90 6.57 -3.21
N LEU A 73 1.40 5.52 -2.57
CA LEU A 73 2.26 4.59 -1.85
C LEU A 73 2.29 3.28 -2.63
N LYS A 74 3.51 2.79 -2.86
CA LYS A 74 3.71 1.49 -3.50
C LYS A 74 4.21 0.53 -2.44
N ILE A 75 3.36 -0.41 -2.06
CA ILE A 75 3.64 -1.34 -0.98
C ILE A 75 3.79 -2.73 -1.54
N ILE A 76 4.88 -3.39 -1.21
CA ILE A 76 5.06 -4.80 -1.57
C ILE A 76 4.77 -5.62 -0.33
N ILE A 77 3.78 -6.48 -0.42
CA ILE A 77 3.32 -7.27 0.72
C ILE A 77 3.27 -8.74 0.33
N LYS A 78 3.61 -9.61 1.27
CA LYS A 78 3.48 -11.04 1.08
C LYS A 78 2.11 -11.50 1.53
N ALA A 79 1.42 -12.23 0.67
CA ALA A 79 0.08 -12.71 0.98
C ALA A 79 -0.22 -13.96 0.17
N LYS A 80 -1.24 -14.68 0.59
CA LYS A 80 -1.64 -15.88 -0.12
C LYS A 80 -2.40 -15.58 -1.41
N SER A 81 -3.11 -14.47 -1.45
CA SER A 81 -3.92 -14.12 -2.60
C SER A 81 -4.07 -12.60 -2.66
N LYS A 82 -4.58 -12.12 -3.79
CA LYS A 82 -4.88 -10.70 -3.94
C LYS A 82 -5.86 -10.21 -2.89
N GLU A 83 -6.86 -11.03 -2.58
CA GLU A 83 -7.87 -10.65 -1.59
C GLU A 83 -7.25 -10.50 -0.22
N ASN A 84 -6.35 -11.41 0.16
CA ASN A 84 -5.67 -11.31 1.44
C ASN A 84 -4.77 -10.08 1.48
N ALA A 85 -4.07 -9.80 0.39
CA ALA A 85 -3.24 -8.60 0.31
C ALA A 85 -4.08 -7.35 0.49
N ARG A 86 -5.23 -7.27 -0.17
CA ARG A 86 -6.13 -6.13 -0.05
C ARG A 86 -6.61 -5.96 1.38
N LYS A 87 -7.05 -7.04 2.01
CA LYS A 87 -7.54 -6.97 3.40
C LYS A 87 -6.47 -6.52 4.35
N ASP A 88 -5.26 -7.06 4.19
CA ASP A 88 -4.15 -6.68 5.08
C ASP A 88 -3.79 -5.21 4.91
N ILE A 89 -3.79 -4.72 3.68
CA ILE A 89 -3.46 -3.32 3.42
C ILE A 89 -4.52 -2.40 4.02
N VAL A 90 -5.79 -2.71 3.83
CA VAL A 90 -6.87 -1.89 4.39
C VAL A 90 -6.77 -1.85 5.92
N LYS A 91 -6.58 -3.02 6.52
CA LYS A 91 -6.48 -3.11 7.97
C LYS A 91 -5.28 -2.31 8.49
N MET A 92 -4.15 -2.44 7.82
CA MET A 92 -2.93 -1.76 8.22
C MET A 92 -3.08 -0.25 8.11
N CYS A 93 -3.68 0.23 7.03
CA CYS A 93 -3.88 1.67 6.84
C CYS A 93 -4.78 2.24 7.92
N ASP A 94 -5.82 1.49 8.32
CA ASP A 94 -6.72 1.95 9.36
C ASP A 94 -6.07 1.92 10.72
N GLU A 95 -5.36 0.84 11.05
CA GLU A 95 -4.80 0.66 12.38
C GLU A 95 -3.62 1.59 12.63
N LEU A 96 -2.79 1.77 11.63
CA LEU A 96 -1.57 2.56 11.78
C LEU A 96 -1.76 4.04 11.43
N ARG A 97 -2.97 4.40 11.03
CA ARG A 97 -3.29 5.79 10.67
C ARG A 97 -2.34 6.32 9.60
N ILE A 98 -2.14 5.52 8.56
CA ILE A 98 -1.27 5.92 7.45
C ILE A 98 -1.86 7.14 6.74
N TYR A 99 -3.16 7.29 6.82
CA TYR A 99 -3.84 8.49 6.35
C TYR A 99 -4.80 8.98 7.43
N ASN A 100 -5.17 10.26 7.36
CA ASN A 100 -6.12 10.84 8.32
C ASN A 100 -7.53 10.74 7.75
N PRO A 101 -8.38 9.84 8.27
CA PRO A 101 -9.69 9.63 7.67
C PRO A 101 -10.65 10.81 7.84
N VAL A 102 -10.31 11.78 8.70
CA VAL A 102 -11.14 12.98 8.84
C VAL A 102 -11.04 13.86 7.61
N VAL A 103 -9.84 14.00 7.05
CA VAL A 103 -9.60 14.93 5.93
C VAL A 103 -9.24 14.23 4.63
N SER A 104 -8.92 12.93 4.67
CA SER A 104 -8.41 12.23 3.49
C SER A 104 -9.18 10.94 3.24
N THR A 105 -9.12 10.50 2.00
CA THR A 105 -9.58 9.18 1.60
C THR A 105 -8.41 8.43 1.00
N PHE A 106 -8.50 7.10 1.01
CA PHE A 106 -7.51 6.31 0.28
C PHE A 106 -8.22 5.35 -0.66
N THR A 107 -7.54 5.05 -1.74
CA THR A 107 -8.06 4.16 -2.77
C THR A 107 -6.96 3.22 -3.19
N ILE A 108 -7.28 1.94 -3.31
CA ILE A 108 -6.35 0.98 -3.89
C ILE A 108 -6.53 1.04 -5.39
N SER A 109 -5.52 1.58 -6.09
CA SER A 109 -5.62 1.75 -7.53
C SER A 109 -5.23 0.51 -8.30
N GLY A 110 -4.47 -0.40 -7.69
CA GLY A 110 -4.11 -1.63 -8.37
C GLY A 110 -3.35 -2.58 -7.47
N ILE A 111 -3.51 -3.86 -7.74
CA ILE A 111 -2.77 -4.91 -7.07
C ILE A 111 -2.24 -5.84 -8.15
N SER A 112 -0.93 -6.05 -8.16
CA SER A 112 -0.31 -6.94 -9.15
C SER A 112 0.67 -7.86 -8.45
N ILE A 113 0.86 -9.03 -9.04
CA ILE A 113 1.80 -10.00 -8.49
C ILE A 113 3.22 -9.59 -8.88
N VAL A 114 4.15 -9.76 -7.94
CA VAL A 114 5.56 -9.45 -8.16
C VAL A 114 6.32 -10.75 -8.28
N LYS A 115 7.08 -10.87 -9.33
CA LYS A 115 7.87 -12.07 -9.55
C LYS A 115 9.31 -11.90 -9.16
#